data_02638f7517b5f24d7ef32bed3c17213b
#
_entry.id   02638f7517b5f24d7ef32bed3c17213b
#
_cell.length_a   1.000
_cell.length_b   1.000
_cell.length_c   1.000
_cell.angle_alpha   90.00
_cell.angle_beta   90.00
_cell.angle_gamma   90.00
#
_symmetry.space_group_name_H-M   'P 1'
#
loop_
_entity.id
_entity.type
_entity.pdbx_description
1 polymer ?
#
loop_
_entity_poly.entity_id
_entity_poly.type
_entity_poly.pdbx_seq_one_letter_code
_entity_poly.pdbx_strand_id
1 'polypeptide(L)'
;MVVWIPMLDADERTAVPAATRNVALATQYFDPEMRFGAAFATSIGLSRPVFDIYAFYPPGAEWKDAPPAPALVIGKLGGVVVATPGALPALPDQSKLLPQLRGHLEVVAATQPEFDALFEKVAREFAATHAAPAR
;
A
#
# COMPACT_ATOMS: atom_id res chain seq x y z
N MET A 1 7.40 -3.52 7.68
CA MET A 1 6.71 -4.82 7.55
C MET A 1 6.25 -5.01 6.11
N VAL A 2 6.42 -6.20 5.56
CA VAL A 2 5.86 -6.59 4.26
C VAL A 2 4.98 -7.82 4.50
N VAL A 3 3.79 -7.84 3.92
CA VAL A 3 2.90 -9.00 3.94
C VAL A 3 2.70 -9.47 2.51
N TRP A 4 3.03 -10.72 2.27
CA TRP A 4 2.89 -11.41 0.99
C TRP A 4 1.60 -12.21 1.00
N ILE A 5 0.77 -12.00 -0.01
CA ILE A 5 -0.48 -12.74 -0.21
C ILE A 5 -0.43 -13.45 -1.58
N PRO A 6 -0.91 -14.70 -1.67
CA PRO A 6 -0.95 -15.42 -2.94
C PRO A 6 -2.06 -14.85 -3.84
N MET A 7 -1.69 -14.18 -4.91
CA MET A 7 -2.63 -13.62 -5.89
C MET A 7 -2.60 -14.39 -7.22
N LEU A 8 -1.50 -15.11 -7.48
CA LEU A 8 -1.28 -15.91 -8.68
C LEU A 8 -0.96 -17.36 -8.28
N ASP A 9 -1.20 -18.30 -9.16
CA ASP A 9 -0.96 -19.74 -8.91
C ASP A 9 0.50 -20.06 -8.56
N ALA A 10 1.45 -19.20 -8.98
CA ALA A 10 2.88 -19.33 -8.68
C ALA A 10 3.34 -18.60 -7.41
N ASP A 11 2.44 -17.95 -6.70
CA ASP A 11 2.77 -17.19 -5.48
C ASP A 11 2.92 -18.14 -4.29
N GLU A 12 4.10 -18.72 -4.16
CA GLU A 12 4.44 -19.62 -3.07
C GLU A 12 5.34 -18.95 -2.03
N ARG A 13 5.25 -19.42 -0.79
CA ARG A 13 6.13 -18.98 0.31
C ARG A 13 7.61 -19.07 -0.03
N THR A 14 8.00 -20.04 -0.84
CA THR A 14 9.38 -20.27 -1.27
C THR A 14 9.92 -19.17 -2.18
N ALA A 15 9.05 -18.40 -2.86
CA ALA A 15 9.45 -17.29 -3.72
C ALA A 15 9.78 -16.00 -2.93
N VAL A 16 9.26 -15.87 -1.71
CA VAL A 16 9.40 -14.67 -0.87
C VAL A 16 10.86 -14.25 -0.64
N PRO A 17 11.82 -15.14 -0.28
CA PRO A 17 13.20 -14.73 -0.07
C PRO A 17 13.88 -14.11 -1.30
N ALA A 18 13.53 -14.57 -2.50
CA ALA A 18 14.08 -14.00 -3.74
C ALA A 18 13.48 -12.61 -4.04
N ALA A 19 12.18 -12.45 -3.84
CA ALA A 19 11.48 -11.19 -4.07
C ALA A 19 11.85 -10.11 -3.05
N THR A 20 12.29 -10.50 -1.84
CA THR A 20 12.56 -9.57 -0.73
C THR A 20 13.99 -9.07 -0.63
N ARG A 21 14.88 -9.43 -1.55
CA ARG A 21 16.31 -9.06 -1.47
C ARG A 21 16.55 -7.57 -1.24
N ASN A 22 15.72 -6.72 -1.83
CA ASN A 22 15.85 -5.27 -1.73
C ASN A 22 15.16 -4.67 -0.49
N VAL A 23 14.42 -5.47 0.28
CA VAL A 23 13.71 -5.05 1.49
C VAL A 23 14.07 -5.93 2.69
N ALA A 24 15.30 -6.43 2.72
CA ALA A 24 15.81 -7.36 3.73
C ALA A 24 15.71 -6.85 5.19
N LEU A 25 15.68 -5.53 5.39
CA LEU A 25 15.52 -4.93 6.72
C LEU A 25 14.07 -4.91 7.22
N ALA A 26 13.09 -5.19 6.36
CA ALA A 26 11.69 -5.24 6.75
C ALA A 26 11.31 -6.63 7.25
N THR A 27 10.51 -6.71 8.31
CA THR A 27 9.90 -7.98 8.74
C THR A 27 8.95 -8.47 7.66
N GLN A 28 9.11 -9.73 7.27
CA GLN A 28 8.38 -10.37 6.19
C GLN A 28 7.37 -11.37 6.76
N TYR A 29 6.14 -11.33 6.25
CA TYR A 29 5.08 -12.28 6.57
C TYR A 29 4.50 -12.86 5.29
N PHE A 30 4.08 -14.12 5.35
CA PHE A 30 3.32 -14.76 4.29
C PHE A 30 1.93 -15.11 4.82
N ASP A 31 0.89 -14.58 4.17
CA ASP A 31 -0.52 -14.74 4.53
C ASP A 31 -1.23 -15.61 3.48
N PRO A 32 -1.16 -16.93 3.60
CA PRO A 32 -1.69 -17.86 2.60
C PRO A 32 -3.21 -17.82 2.47
N GLU A 33 -3.90 -17.35 3.50
CA GLU A 33 -5.36 -17.29 3.55
C GLU A 33 -5.90 -15.87 3.27
N MET A 34 -5.01 -14.93 2.93
CA MET A 34 -5.36 -13.52 2.67
C MET A 34 -6.14 -12.84 3.80
N ARG A 35 -5.99 -13.31 5.04
CA ARG A 35 -6.69 -12.76 6.23
C ARG A 35 -6.26 -11.32 6.48
N PHE A 36 -4.96 -11.07 6.42
CA PHE A 36 -4.40 -9.75 6.53
C PHE A 36 -4.90 -8.85 5.40
N GLY A 37 -4.81 -9.34 4.15
CA GLY A 37 -5.27 -8.59 2.99
C GLY A 37 -6.75 -8.20 3.09
N ALA A 38 -7.60 -9.08 3.61
CA ALA A 38 -9.01 -8.79 3.84
C ALA A 38 -9.23 -7.76 4.96
N ALA A 39 -8.54 -7.93 6.09
CA ALA A 39 -8.62 -6.98 7.21
C ALA A 39 -8.11 -5.59 6.82
N PHE A 40 -7.00 -5.52 6.08
CA PHE A 40 -6.46 -4.28 5.55
C PHE A 40 -7.44 -3.60 4.58
N ALA A 41 -7.98 -4.35 3.61
CA ALA A 41 -8.98 -3.82 2.68
C ALA A 41 -10.16 -3.18 3.43
N THR A 42 -10.68 -3.87 4.46
CA THR A 42 -11.75 -3.36 5.31
C THR A 42 -11.35 -2.05 6.00
N SER A 43 -10.10 -1.92 6.48
CA SER A 43 -9.63 -0.71 7.17
C SER A 43 -9.58 0.54 6.27
N ILE A 44 -9.53 0.34 4.95
CA ILE A 44 -9.58 1.41 3.93
C ILE A 44 -10.92 1.45 3.18
N GLY A 45 -11.96 0.78 3.70
CA GLY A 45 -13.32 0.81 3.15
C GLY A 45 -13.58 -0.10 1.96
N LEU A 46 -12.68 -1.05 1.66
CA LEU A 46 -12.82 -1.98 0.54
C LEU A 46 -13.35 -3.33 1.00
N SER A 47 -14.10 -4.01 0.13
CA SER A 47 -14.70 -5.32 0.41
C SER A 47 -13.88 -6.52 -0.08
N ARG A 48 -12.80 -6.26 -0.83
CA ARG A 48 -11.92 -7.31 -1.37
C ARG A 48 -10.47 -6.97 -1.11
N PRO A 49 -9.62 -7.98 -0.87
CA PRO A 49 -8.18 -7.77 -0.75
C PRO A 49 -7.61 -7.00 -1.94
N VAL A 50 -6.67 -6.13 -1.66
CA VAL A 50 -5.88 -5.39 -2.66
C VAL A 50 -4.41 -5.77 -2.50
N PHE A 51 -3.65 -5.68 -3.58
CA PHE A 51 -2.23 -5.99 -3.63
C PHE A 51 -1.48 -4.82 -4.29
N ASP A 52 -0.16 -4.87 -4.28
CA ASP A 52 0.70 -3.77 -4.76
C ASP A 52 0.38 -2.42 -4.07
N ILE A 53 0.07 -2.49 -2.78
CA ILE A 53 -0.30 -1.36 -1.94
C ILE A 53 0.78 -1.13 -0.88
N TYR A 54 1.11 0.13 -0.69
CA TYR A 54 1.95 0.63 0.38
C TYR A 54 1.11 1.49 1.32
N ALA A 55 1.10 1.12 2.59
CA ALA A 55 0.36 1.83 3.62
C ALA A 55 1.32 2.46 4.62
N PHE A 56 1.11 3.71 4.93
CA PHE A 56 1.93 4.50 5.83
C PHE A 56 1.17 4.74 7.13
N TYR A 57 1.78 4.36 8.24
CA TYR A 57 1.23 4.51 9.58
C TYR A 57 2.10 5.45 10.40
N PRO A 58 1.51 6.36 11.18
CA PRO A 58 2.28 7.19 12.09
C PRO A 58 2.92 6.35 13.20
N PRO A 59 3.99 6.82 13.83
CA PRO A 59 4.54 6.17 15.02
C PRO A 59 3.47 5.96 16.10
N GLY A 60 3.52 4.80 16.75
CA GLY A 60 2.53 4.44 17.76
C GLY A 60 1.22 3.87 17.23
N ALA A 61 1.06 3.71 15.93
CA ALA A 61 -0.07 2.96 15.38
C ALA A 61 0.00 1.50 15.84
N GLU A 62 -1.01 1.07 16.58
CA GLU A 62 -1.11 -0.29 17.09
C GLU A 62 -2.15 -1.10 16.33
N TRP A 63 -1.76 -2.30 15.96
CA TRP A 63 -2.64 -3.31 15.41
C TRP A 63 -3.11 -4.22 16.54
N LYS A 64 -4.43 -4.25 16.74
CA LYS A 64 -5.08 -5.13 17.71
C LYS A 64 -5.83 -6.24 16.97
N ASP A 65 -7.15 -6.22 17.04
CA ASP A 65 -8.00 -7.19 16.31
C ASP A 65 -8.06 -6.91 14.81
N ALA A 66 -7.83 -5.65 14.42
CA ALA A 66 -7.77 -5.21 13.03
C ALA A 66 -6.68 -4.14 12.83
N PRO A 67 -6.12 -4.00 11.62
CA PRO A 67 -5.22 -2.89 11.32
C PRO A 67 -6.00 -1.56 11.42
N PRO A 68 -5.40 -0.52 12.02
CA PRO A 68 -5.98 0.81 12.00
C PRO A 68 -6.03 1.34 10.56
N ALA A 69 -6.84 2.37 10.30
CA ALA A 69 -6.78 3.06 9.03
C ALA A 69 -5.40 3.70 8.84
N PRO A 70 -4.73 3.51 7.70
CA PRO A 70 -3.45 4.15 7.43
C PRO A 70 -3.62 5.66 7.22
N ALA A 71 -2.58 6.43 7.53
CA ALA A 71 -2.57 7.87 7.26
C ALA A 71 -2.51 8.16 5.76
N LEU A 72 -1.84 7.30 5.01
CA LEU A 72 -1.73 7.38 3.56
C LEU A 72 -1.64 5.98 2.97
N VAL A 73 -2.29 5.79 1.86
CA VAL A 73 -2.12 4.63 0.98
C VAL A 73 -1.64 5.11 -0.38
N ILE A 74 -0.67 4.43 -0.96
CA ILE A 74 -0.28 4.57 -2.37
C ILE A 74 -0.07 3.17 -2.95
N GLY A 75 -0.45 2.95 -4.20
CA GLY A 75 -0.28 1.65 -4.83
C GLY A 75 -0.50 1.67 -6.32
N LYS A 76 -0.34 0.51 -6.95
CA LYS A 76 -0.53 0.34 -8.38
C LYS A 76 -1.65 -0.66 -8.63
N LEU A 77 -2.81 -0.17 -9.02
CA LEU A 77 -4.00 -0.97 -9.25
C LEU A 77 -4.51 -0.78 -10.69
N GLY A 78 -4.73 -1.89 -11.39
CA GLY A 78 -5.29 -1.85 -12.75
C GLY A 78 -4.45 -1.05 -13.76
N GLY A 79 -3.12 -1.00 -13.57
CA GLY A 79 -2.20 -0.29 -14.46
C GLY A 79 -2.08 1.22 -14.22
N VAL A 80 -2.71 1.73 -13.18
CA VAL A 80 -2.59 3.14 -12.75
C VAL A 80 -2.13 3.22 -11.29
N VAL A 81 -1.50 4.34 -10.94
CA VAL A 81 -1.11 4.64 -9.57
C VAL A 81 -2.26 5.33 -8.86
N VAL A 82 -2.58 4.82 -7.68
CA VAL A 82 -3.68 5.31 -6.86
C VAL A 82 -3.19 5.71 -5.47
N ALA A 83 -3.88 6.63 -4.83
CA ALA A 83 -3.61 7.04 -3.46
C ALA A 83 -4.90 7.36 -2.69
N THR A 84 -4.76 7.50 -1.37
CA THR A 84 -5.83 8.03 -0.51
C THR A 84 -6.33 9.37 -1.05
N PRO A 85 -7.66 9.61 -1.14
CA PRO A 85 -8.22 10.84 -1.66
C PRO A 85 -7.66 12.08 -0.96
N GLY A 86 -7.24 13.06 -1.77
CA GLY A 86 -6.70 14.32 -1.28
C GLY A 86 -5.28 14.26 -0.69
N ALA A 87 -4.66 13.09 -0.58
CA ALA A 87 -3.31 12.95 -0.07
C ALA A 87 -2.24 13.38 -1.09
N LEU A 88 -2.55 13.22 -2.38
CA LEU A 88 -1.69 13.57 -3.50
C LEU A 88 -2.53 14.23 -4.61
N PRO A 89 -1.92 15.02 -5.51
CA PRO A 89 -2.64 15.61 -6.63
C PRO A 89 -3.28 14.54 -7.52
N ALA A 90 -4.60 14.53 -7.57
CA ALA A 90 -5.35 13.60 -8.41
C ALA A 90 -5.24 13.99 -9.90
N LEU A 91 -5.19 12.98 -10.78
CA LEU A 91 -5.33 13.22 -12.21
C LEU A 91 -6.77 13.63 -12.55
N PRO A 92 -6.95 14.50 -13.56
CA PRO A 92 -8.29 14.90 -13.99
C PRO A 92 -9.17 13.73 -14.45
N ASP A 93 -8.55 12.75 -15.13
CA ASP A 93 -9.26 11.56 -15.61
C ASP A 93 -9.21 10.43 -14.57
N GLN A 94 -10.32 10.23 -13.90
CA GLN A 94 -10.53 9.13 -12.94
C GLN A 94 -11.23 7.91 -13.59
N SER A 95 -11.43 7.90 -14.91
CA SER A 95 -12.17 6.83 -15.61
C SER A 95 -11.48 5.47 -15.52
N LYS A 96 -10.15 5.47 -15.39
CA LYS A 96 -9.34 4.25 -15.23
C LYS A 96 -9.46 3.60 -13.86
N LEU A 97 -9.99 4.31 -12.87
CA LEU A 97 -10.21 3.76 -11.54
C LEU A 97 -11.39 2.79 -11.57
N LEU A 98 -11.16 1.59 -11.08
CA LEU A 98 -12.22 0.59 -10.94
C LEU A 98 -13.39 1.14 -10.10
N PRO A 99 -14.64 0.93 -10.49
CA PRO A 99 -15.80 1.53 -9.82
C PRO A 99 -15.85 1.29 -8.30
N GLN A 100 -15.45 0.10 -7.85
CA GLN A 100 -15.45 -0.27 -6.43
C GLN A 100 -14.38 0.46 -5.59
N LEU A 101 -13.42 1.14 -6.22
CA LEU A 101 -12.38 1.90 -5.54
C LEU A 101 -12.72 3.40 -5.44
N ARG A 102 -13.76 3.85 -6.16
CA ARG A 102 -14.17 5.25 -6.17
C ARG A 102 -14.62 5.69 -4.78
N GLY A 103 -14.15 6.86 -4.36
CA GLY A 103 -14.38 7.39 -3.03
C GLY A 103 -13.44 6.85 -1.95
N HIS A 104 -12.71 5.77 -2.22
CA HIS A 104 -11.70 5.21 -1.32
C HIS A 104 -10.28 5.53 -1.79
N LEU A 105 -10.07 5.59 -3.10
CA LEU A 105 -8.78 5.92 -3.73
C LEU A 105 -9.02 6.88 -4.91
N GLU A 106 -7.96 7.57 -5.32
CA GLU A 106 -7.91 8.45 -6.50
C GLU A 106 -6.73 8.08 -7.38
N VAL A 107 -6.87 8.21 -8.70
CA VAL A 107 -5.77 8.06 -9.65
C VAL A 107 -4.87 9.29 -9.56
N VAL A 108 -3.60 9.09 -9.24
CA VAL A 108 -2.61 10.16 -9.05
C VAL A 108 -1.47 10.12 -10.06
N ALA A 109 -1.25 8.99 -10.75
CA ALA A 109 -0.31 8.84 -11.86
C ALA A 109 -0.71 7.66 -12.74
N ALA A 110 -0.18 7.59 -13.97
CA ALA A 110 -0.54 6.56 -14.96
C ALA A 110 0.62 5.67 -15.39
N THR A 111 1.86 6.00 -15.01
CA THR A 111 3.08 5.30 -15.47
C THR A 111 3.95 4.81 -14.31
N GLN A 112 4.81 3.82 -14.59
CA GLN A 112 5.76 3.30 -13.60
C GLN A 112 6.80 4.35 -13.15
N PRO A 113 7.42 5.15 -14.04
CA PRO A 113 8.34 6.19 -13.61
C PRO A 113 7.70 7.26 -12.72
N GLU A 114 6.43 7.62 -12.99
CA GLU A 114 5.67 8.53 -12.12
C GLU A 114 5.42 7.91 -10.75
N PHE A 115 5.11 6.61 -10.69
CA PHE A 115 4.97 5.89 -9.43
C PHE A 115 6.26 5.93 -8.62
N ASP A 116 7.39 5.58 -9.23
CA ASP A 116 8.67 5.49 -8.54
C ASP A 116 9.06 6.86 -7.93
N ALA A 117 8.92 7.93 -8.73
CA ALA A 117 9.20 9.29 -8.27
C ALA A 117 8.26 9.75 -7.14
N LEU A 118 6.97 9.43 -7.28
CA LEU A 118 5.95 9.81 -6.32
C LEU A 118 6.09 9.02 -5.02
N PHE A 119 6.36 7.73 -5.10
CA PHE A 119 6.58 6.87 -3.95
C PHE A 119 7.80 7.30 -3.13
N GLU A 120 8.92 7.58 -3.80
CA GLU A 120 10.13 8.06 -3.13
C GLU A 120 9.90 9.39 -2.41
N LYS A 121 9.22 10.33 -3.06
CA LYS A 121 8.85 11.62 -2.47
C LYS A 121 7.99 11.42 -1.22
N VAL A 122 6.91 10.68 -1.35
CA VAL A 122 5.95 10.42 -0.26
C VAL A 122 6.63 9.73 0.92
N ALA A 123 7.42 8.69 0.67
CA ALA A 123 8.11 7.97 1.73
C ALA A 123 9.08 8.89 2.50
N ARG A 124 9.80 9.75 1.79
CA ARG A 124 10.74 10.71 2.39
C ARG A 124 10.01 11.77 3.22
N GLU A 125 8.95 12.36 2.68
CA GLU A 125 8.16 13.39 3.38
C GLU A 125 7.46 12.82 4.62
N PHE A 126 6.88 11.62 4.50
CA PHE A 126 6.26 10.93 5.62
C PHE A 126 7.26 10.63 6.73
N ALA A 127 8.44 10.11 6.37
CA ALA A 127 9.51 9.85 7.33
C ALA A 127 9.99 11.13 8.02
N ALA A 128 10.16 12.22 7.28
CA ALA A 128 10.60 13.50 7.84
C ALA A 128 9.55 14.09 8.81
N THR A 129 8.28 13.99 8.48
CA THR A 129 7.17 14.49 9.33
C THR A 129 7.00 13.67 10.61
N HIS A 130 7.37 12.38 10.59
CA HIS A 130 7.19 11.45 11.70
C HIS A 130 8.50 10.99 12.33
N ALA A 131 9.63 11.62 11.98
CA ALA A 131 10.90 11.34 12.63
C ALA A 131 10.79 11.65 14.14
N ALA A 132 11.22 10.71 14.97
CA ALA A 132 11.36 11.01 16.41
C ALA A 132 12.34 12.18 16.58
N PRO A 133 12.09 13.13 17.48
CA PRO A 133 13.06 14.16 17.77
C PRO A 133 14.40 13.52 18.14
N ALA A 134 15.48 14.01 17.54
CA ALA A 134 16.83 13.55 17.86
C ALA A 134 17.02 13.69 19.39
N ARG A 135 17.41 12.59 20.02
CA ARG A 135 17.72 12.56 21.47
C ARG A 135 19.07 13.19 21.71
#